data_f0c17fe42a1289738f93add0a82019a9
#
_entry.id   f0c17fe42a1289738f93add0a82019a9
#
_cell.length_a   1.000
_cell.length_b   1.000
_cell.length_c   1.000
_cell.angle_alpha   90.00
_cell.angle_beta   90.00
_cell.angle_gamma   90.00
#
_symmetry.space_group_name_H-M   'P 1'
#
loop_
_entity.id
_entity.type
_entity.pdbx_description
1 polymer ?
#
loop_
_entity_poly.entity_id
_entity_poly.type
_entity_poly.pdbx_seq_one_letter_code
_entity_poly.pdbx_strand_id
1 'polypeptide(L)' 'MVSNLLHYITGEEVHAGDRVQYHGDFATIVFVSNGDEEEFAPGYEDYTGSERGIMLADDDGETKFIGEPDDMLALVDRG' A
#
# COMPACT_ATOMS: atom_id res chain seq x y z
N MET A 1 -17.63 -2.75 -15.42
CA MET A 1 -16.23 -3.15 -15.47
C MET A 1 -15.72 -3.42 -14.08
N VAL A 2 -15.00 -4.49 -13.92
CA VAL A 2 -14.47 -4.86 -12.60
C VAL A 2 -13.18 -4.12 -12.36
N SER A 3 -13.09 -3.49 -11.20
CA SER A 3 -11.86 -2.86 -10.77
C SER A 3 -10.90 -3.92 -10.24
N ASN A 4 -9.63 -3.83 -10.65
CA ASN A 4 -8.58 -4.72 -10.14
C ASN A 4 -7.80 -4.07 -9.01
N LEU A 5 -8.29 -2.97 -8.49
CA LEU A 5 -7.62 -2.26 -7.41
C LEU A 5 -7.57 -3.13 -6.15
N LEU A 6 -6.50 -2.99 -5.41
CA LEU A 6 -6.38 -3.66 -4.14
C LEU A 6 -7.22 -2.91 -3.10
N HIS A 7 -7.82 -3.67 -2.19
CA HIS A 7 -8.69 -3.12 -1.16
C HIS A 7 -8.25 -3.62 0.21
N TYR A 8 -8.42 -2.76 1.21
CA TYR A 8 -8.31 -3.21 2.60
C TYR A 8 -9.45 -4.18 2.91
N ILE A 9 -9.30 -4.95 3.98
CA ILE A 9 -10.33 -5.92 4.36
C ILE A 9 -11.67 -5.24 4.66
N THR A 10 -11.64 -3.97 5.03
CA THR A 10 -12.85 -3.17 5.29
C THR A 10 -13.48 -2.62 4.01
N GLY A 11 -12.84 -2.80 2.86
CA GLY A 11 -13.43 -2.45 1.57
C GLY A 11 -12.91 -1.20 0.90
N GLU A 12 -12.15 -0.36 1.59
CA GLU A 12 -11.60 0.84 0.99
C GLU A 12 -10.48 0.48 0.02
N GLU A 13 -10.33 1.26 -1.03
CA GLU A 13 -9.23 1.08 -1.97
C GLU A 13 -7.90 1.48 -1.32
N VAL A 14 -6.85 0.74 -1.65
CA VAL A 14 -5.50 1.06 -1.17
C VAL A 14 -4.88 2.07 -2.12
N HIS A 15 -4.37 3.16 -1.58
CA HIS A 15 -3.72 4.21 -2.36
C HIS A 15 -2.37 4.57 -1.76
N ALA A 16 -1.44 4.98 -2.60
CA ALA A 16 -0.17 5.51 -2.12
C ALA A 16 -0.43 6.78 -1.31
N GLY A 17 0.27 6.92 -0.19
CA GLY A 17 0.05 8.01 0.74
C GLY A 17 -0.87 7.67 1.89
N ASP A 18 -1.57 6.54 1.84
CA ASP A 18 -2.43 6.11 2.93
C ASP A 18 -1.58 5.82 4.17
N ARG A 19 -2.07 6.29 5.30
CA ARG A 19 -1.48 5.96 6.60
C ARG A 19 -2.18 4.72 7.13
N VAL A 20 -1.40 3.71 7.49
CA VAL A 20 -1.94 2.40 7.86
C VAL A 20 -1.27 1.90 9.13
N GLN A 21 -1.87 0.86 9.70
CA GLN A 21 -1.28 0.10 10.77
C GLN A 21 -1.18 -1.35 10.30
N TYR A 22 0.00 -1.92 10.40
CA TYR A 22 0.24 -3.29 9.95
C TYR A 22 0.93 -4.07 11.07
N HIS A 23 0.29 -5.13 11.56
CA HIS A 23 0.76 -5.93 12.69
C HIS A 23 1.07 -5.05 13.92
N GLY A 24 0.25 -4.01 14.11
CA GLY A 24 0.41 -3.12 15.25
C GLY A 24 1.36 -1.95 15.03
N ASP A 25 2.08 -1.92 13.91
CA ASP A 25 3.03 -0.86 13.62
C ASP A 25 2.47 0.11 12.59
N PHE A 26 2.67 1.40 12.81
CA PHE A 26 2.24 2.41 11.86
C PHE A 26 3.19 2.48 10.67
N ALA A 27 2.61 2.67 9.50
CA ALA A 27 3.37 2.76 8.25
C ALA A 27 2.61 3.61 7.26
N THR A 28 3.26 3.93 6.15
CA THR A 28 2.65 4.66 5.04
C THR A 28 2.77 3.81 3.80
N ILE A 29 1.68 3.76 3.02
CA ILE A 29 1.71 3.09 1.72
C ILE A 29 2.52 3.97 0.78
N VAL A 30 3.63 3.47 0.28
CA VAL A 30 4.50 4.25 -0.61
C VAL A 30 4.46 3.75 -2.05
N PHE A 31 3.91 2.56 -2.27
CA PHE A 31 3.77 1.99 -3.60
C PHE A 31 2.61 1.00 -3.58
N VAL A 32 1.77 1.07 -4.61
CA VAL A 32 0.67 0.13 -4.82
C VAL A 32 0.67 -0.27 -6.28
N SER A 33 0.57 -1.55 -6.55
CA SER A 33 0.39 -2.05 -7.90
C SER A 33 -0.71 -3.10 -7.90
N ASN A 34 -1.66 -2.96 -8.81
CA ASN A 34 -2.72 -3.96 -8.99
C ASN A 34 -2.45 -4.87 -10.18
N GLY A 35 -1.25 -4.78 -10.75
CA GLY A 35 -0.87 -5.55 -11.91
C GLY A 35 -1.01 -4.76 -13.21
N ASP A 36 -1.94 -3.82 -13.28
CA ASP A 36 -2.16 -2.99 -14.47
C ASP A 36 -1.76 -1.54 -14.23
N GLU A 37 -2.00 -1.04 -13.04
CA GLU A 37 -1.73 0.34 -12.68
C GLU A 37 -0.84 0.38 -11.44
N GLU A 38 -0.04 1.42 -11.35
CA GLU A 38 0.86 1.63 -10.23
C GLU A 38 0.68 3.04 -9.68
N GLU A 39 0.74 3.16 -8.35
CA GLU A 39 0.75 4.46 -7.66
C GLU A 39 1.98 4.54 -6.80
N PHE A 40 2.54 5.74 -6.71
CA PHE A 40 3.75 6.00 -5.92
C PHE A 40 3.52 7.20 -5.02
N ALA A 41 4.02 7.13 -3.79
CA ALA A 41 4.10 8.30 -2.95
C ALA A 41 5.26 9.19 -3.43
N PRO A 42 5.23 10.50 -3.14
CA PRO A 42 6.34 11.37 -3.51
C PRO A 42 7.67 10.84 -2.99
N GLY A 43 8.67 10.80 -3.84
CA GLY A 43 9.99 10.28 -3.50
C GLY A 43 10.18 8.81 -3.77
N TYR A 44 9.12 8.11 -4.20
CA TYR A 44 9.18 6.66 -4.41
C TYR A 44 8.89 6.28 -5.87
N GLU A 45 9.00 7.22 -6.77
CA GLU A 45 8.67 6.99 -8.18
C GLU A 45 9.61 6.01 -8.86
N ASP A 46 10.77 5.74 -8.26
CA ASP A 46 11.73 4.80 -8.81
C ASP A 46 11.37 3.33 -8.55
N TYR A 47 10.38 3.09 -7.73
CA TYR A 47 9.91 1.73 -7.49
C TYR A 47 9.02 1.28 -8.62
N THR A 48 9.63 0.92 -9.73
CA THR A 48 8.89 0.39 -10.88
C THR A 48 8.96 -1.12 -10.79
N GLY A 49 8.01 -1.70 -10.10
CA GLY A 49 7.92 -3.13 -10.05
C GLY A 49 6.86 -3.63 -11.00
N SER A 50 7.00 -4.82 -11.47
CA SER A 50 5.98 -5.46 -12.28
C SER A 50 5.06 -6.34 -11.45
N GLU A 51 5.34 -6.48 -10.17
CA GLU A 51 4.59 -7.38 -9.33
C GLU A 51 3.43 -6.66 -8.66
N ARG A 52 2.31 -7.34 -8.58
CA ARG A 52 1.15 -6.86 -7.86
C ARG A 52 1.46 -6.86 -6.37
N GLY A 53 1.16 -5.77 -5.70
CA GLY A 53 1.35 -5.71 -4.27
C GLY A 53 1.46 -4.31 -3.73
N ILE A 54 1.87 -4.22 -2.49
CA ILE A 54 1.90 -2.97 -1.73
C ILE A 54 3.24 -2.88 -1.04
N MET A 55 3.86 -1.70 -1.08
CA MET A 55 5.05 -1.45 -0.29
C MET A 55 4.72 -0.46 0.82
N LEU A 56 5.10 -0.83 2.03
CA LEU A 56 4.92 -0.01 3.23
C LEU A 56 6.26 0.57 3.64
N ALA A 57 6.26 1.81 4.10
CA ALA A 57 7.43 2.40 4.75
C ALA A 57 7.03 2.76 6.18
N ASP A 58 7.75 2.24 7.16
CA ASP A 58 7.44 2.53 8.54
C ASP A 58 8.12 3.83 8.97
N ASP A 59 7.89 4.21 10.23
CA ASP A 59 8.42 5.49 10.74
C ASP A 59 9.93 5.48 10.89
N ASP A 60 10.54 4.30 10.90
CA ASP A 60 12.01 4.17 10.95
C ASP A 60 12.65 4.18 9.57
N GLY A 61 11.83 4.23 8.53
CA GLY A 61 12.32 4.24 7.16
C GLY A 61 12.49 2.85 6.55
N GLU A 62 12.13 1.81 7.26
CA GLU A 62 12.18 0.46 6.71
C GLU A 62 11.00 0.24 5.78
N THR A 63 11.25 -0.48 4.70
CA THR A 63 10.20 -0.83 3.76
C THR A 63 9.89 -2.31 3.82
N LYS A 64 8.63 -2.62 3.58
CA LYS A 64 8.16 -4.00 3.55
C LYS A 64 7.19 -4.17 2.39
N PHE A 65 7.38 -5.20 1.60
CA PHE A 65 6.50 -5.51 0.49
C PHE A 65 5.53 -6.61 0.89
N ILE A 66 4.25 -6.40 0.62
CA ILE A 66 3.23 -7.42 0.83
C ILE A 66 2.47 -7.62 -0.48
N GLY A 67 2.16 -8.86 -0.80
CA GLY A 67 1.50 -9.18 -2.07
C GLY A 67 0.04 -8.78 -2.10
N GLU A 68 -0.64 -8.81 -0.97
CA GLU A 68 -2.06 -8.46 -0.87
C GLU A 68 -2.35 -7.87 0.50
N PRO A 69 -3.33 -6.96 0.59
CA PRO A 69 -3.82 -6.53 1.89
C PRO A 69 -4.40 -7.72 2.65
N ASP A 70 -4.07 -7.83 3.93
CA ASP A 70 -4.61 -8.88 4.76
C ASP A 70 -5.33 -8.25 5.97
N ASP A 71 -5.86 -9.10 6.86
CA ASP A 71 -6.65 -8.64 7.98
C ASP A 71 -5.81 -7.93 9.05
N MET A 72 -4.48 -7.96 8.93
CA MET A 72 -3.60 -7.22 9.84
C MET A 72 -3.28 -5.82 9.31
N LEU A 73 -3.68 -5.50 8.09
CA LEU A 73 -3.46 -4.19 7.49
C LEU A 73 -4.73 -3.36 7.62
N ALA A 74 -4.65 -2.27 8.36
CA ALA A 74 -5.79 -1.41 8.61
C ALA A 74 -5.49 0.02 8.15
N LEU A 75 -6.44 0.61 7.44
CA LEU A 75 -6.35 2.01 7.06
C LEU A 75 -6.60 2.88 8.29
N VAL A 76 -5.68 3.82 8.55
CA VAL A 76 -5.81 4.75 9.67
C VAL A 76 -6.27 6.10 9.17
N ASP A 77 -5.63 6.60 8.10
CA ASP A 77 -5.90 7.94 7.61
C ASP A 77 -5.45 8.01 6.16
N ARG A 78 -5.99 8.95 5.43
CA ARG A 78 -5.60 9.17 4.05
C ARG A 78 -4.71 10.40 3.88
N GLY A 79 -3.98 10.72 4.90
CA GLY A 79 -2.95 11.71 4.81
C GLY A 79 -3.39 13.03 4.25
#